data_54c319249b7e5e9a1cbd835c674a5457
#
_entry.id   54c319249b7e5e9a1cbd835c674a5457
#
_cell.length_a   1.000
_cell.length_b   1.000
_cell.length_c   1.000
_cell.angle_alpha   90.00
_cell.angle_beta   90.00
_cell.angle_gamma   90.00
#
_symmetry.space_group_name_H-M   'P 1'
#
loop_
_entity.id
_entity.type
_entity.pdbx_description
1 polymer ?
#
loop_
_entity_poly.entity_id
_entity_poly.type
_entity_poly.pdbx_seq_one_letter_code
_entity_poly.pdbx_strand_id
1 'polypeptide(L)'
;ANDTFYNLSRNSLAHQGSYLLPLLQYFANTDLSKLKAETDDVYVNLPLIKMVSYPFSWILPMLILVTLLFLFLIFYGLHKRKLSGKVMAKGFVPFLLSLNLCGIMGFFGWKLMLVLYPQYLEIQQGFTYNGHWYIAFFVFLSLAITFAIYNKFTNKFNEPSYYVAPLLFWLLINLAVFIVLKGAAFFIIPVFFGLVSFFVMLRQERPSLLAMVFLAAPALFIFAPLIQFFPVGLGLKMLVISCVFTVLLFALLWPVFGYYKLKGLLSVVCILFATFFFIKAHFKSDFSAERKKPNSLIYYKDADIDKTYWLTYDKEIDAWTQQYLGERPEDASKILGEASY
;
A
#
# COMPACT_ATOMS: atom_id res chain seq x y z
N ALA A 1 -4.07 -28.85 2.93
CA ALA A 1 -3.69 -27.78 3.84
C ALA A 1 -2.35 -28.07 4.47
N ASN A 2 -1.53 -27.02 4.64
CA ASN A 2 -0.21 -27.12 5.28
C ASN A 2 -0.28 -26.71 6.77
N ASP A 3 -1.47 -26.57 7.31
CA ASP A 3 -1.68 -26.20 8.71
C ASP A 3 -1.50 -27.42 9.60
N THR A 4 -0.24 -27.73 9.89
CA THR A 4 0.17 -28.84 10.74
C THR A 4 1.19 -28.37 11.75
N PHE A 5 1.31 -29.06 12.87
CA PHE A 5 2.32 -28.80 13.90
C PHE A 5 3.74 -28.65 13.34
N TYR A 6 4.10 -29.48 12.37
CA TYR A 6 5.44 -29.47 11.74
C TYR A 6 5.70 -28.22 10.88
N ASN A 7 4.64 -27.64 10.34
CA ASN A 7 4.72 -26.44 9.50
C ASN A 7 4.51 -25.14 10.30
N LEU A 8 4.19 -25.23 11.58
CA LEU A 8 4.06 -24.09 12.46
C LEU A 8 5.40 -23.37 12.62
N SER A 9 5.45 -22.12 12.23
CA SER A 9 6.63 -21.28 12.42
C SER A 9 6.83 -20.98 13.90
N ARG A 10 7.84 -21.60 14.53
CA ARG A 10 8.19 -21.34 15.92
C ARG A 10 8.55 -19.88 16.16
N ASN A 11 9.18 -19.22 15.20
CA ASN A 11 9.49 -17.79 15.28
C ASN A 11 8.21 -16.94 15.30
N SER A 12 7.21 -17.28 14.48
CA SER A 12 5.92 -16.57 14.50
C SER A 12 5.19 -16.80 15.83
N LEU A 13 5.23 -18.00 16.37
CA LEU A 13 4.63 -18.32 17.67
C LEU A 13 5.35 -17.56 18.81
N ALA A 14 6.68 -17.56 18.81
CA ALA A 14 7.47 -16.79 19.79
C ALA A 14 7.20 -15.29 19.69
N HIS A 15 7.04 -14.79 18.46
CA HIS A 15 6.69 -13.38 18.21
C HIS A 15 5.30 -13.02 18.75
N GLN A 16 4.30 -13.89 18.54
CA GLN A 16 2.97 -13.74 19.16
C GLN A 16 3.06 -13.75 20.70
N GLY A 17 3.81 -14.69 21.27
CA GLY A 17 4.04 -14.77 22.71
C GLY A 17 4.71 -13.51 23.28
N SER A 18 5.62 -12.90 22.53
CA SER A 18 6.30 -11.65 22.92
C SER A 18 5.36 -10.44 23.06
N TYR A 19 4.20 -10.46 22.43
CA TYR A 19 3.15 -9.46 22.63
C TYR A 19 2.20 -9.84 23.76
N LEU A 20 1.73 -11.10 23.76
CA LEU A 20 0.69 -11.55 24.68
C LEU A 20 1.18 -11.57 26.13
N LEU A 21 2.41 -12.03 26.38
CA LEU A 21 2.91 -12.16 27.73
C LEU A 21 3.07 -10.82 28.47
N PRO A 22 3.69 -9.78 27.88
CA PRO A 22 3.75 -8.46 28.51
C PRO A 22 2.36 -7.83 28.68
N LEU A 23 1.43 -8.00 27.71
CA LEU A 23 0.07 -7.50 27.83
C LEU A 23 -0.67 -8.19 28.99
N LEU A 24 -0.57 -9.51 29.09
CA LEU A 24 -1.16 -10.27 30.19
C LEU A 24 -0.62 -9.79 31.53
N GLN A 25 0.70 -9.65 31.68
CA GLN A 25 1.35 -9.13 32.90
C GLN A 25 0.88 -7.71 33.23
N TYR A 26 0.78 -6.85 32.23
CA TYR A 26 0.31 -5.47 32.43
C TYR A 26 -1.14 -5.46 32.94
N PHE A 27 -2.05 -6.12 32.24
CA PHE A 27 -3.48 -6.10 32.59
C PHE A 27 -3.79 -6.88 33.87
N ALA A 28 -3.04 -7.93 34.19
CA ALA A 28 -3.20 -8.67 35.46
C ALA A 28 -2.82 -7.83 36.70
N ASN A 29 -1.96 -6.83 36.54
CA ASN A 29 -1.45 -5.98 37.63
C ASN A 29 -2.01 -4.53 37.60
N THR A 30 -2.91 -4.22 36.65
CA THR A 30 -3.44 -2.86 36.46
C THR A 30 -4.91 -2.79 36.91
N ASP A 31 -5.29 -1.66 37.48
CA ASP A 31 -6.70 -1.37 37.78
C ASP A 31 -7.46 -1.16 36.46
N LEU A 32 -8.25 -2.17 36.09
CA LEU A 32 -9.00 -2.20 34.82
C LEU A 32 -10.05 -1.10 34.73
N SER A 33 -10.50 -0.53 35.86
CA SER A 33 -11.48 0.58 35.87
C SER A 33 -10.93 1.88 35.27
N LYS A 34 -9.60 2.01 35.22
CA LYS A 34 -8.87 3.20 34.72
C LYS A 34 -8.32 3.04 33.31
N LEU A 35 -8.62 1.94 32.62
CA LEU A 35 -8.06 1.65 31.28
C LEU A 35 -8.75 2.38 30.14
N LYS A 36 -9.95 2.92 30.39
CA LYS A 36 -10.67 3.66 29.32
C LYS A 36 -9.96 4.98 29.06
N ALA A 37 -9.41 5.11 27.85
CA ALA A 37 -8.86 6.37 27.38
C ALA A 37 -9.98 7.41 27.22
N GLU A 38 -9.74 8.64 27.66
CA GLU A 38 -10.68 9.76 27.48
C GLU A 38 -10.60 10.35 26.08
N THR A 39 -9.47 10.19 25.41
CA THR A 39 -9.19 10.74 24.08
C THR A 39 -8.51 9.68 23.19
N ASP A 40 -8.79 9.76 21.90
CA ASP A 40 -8.13 8.94 20.90
C ASP A 40 -6.83 9.61 20.43
N ASP A 41 -5.83 8.77 20.13
CA ASP A 41 -4.53 9.19 19.63
C ASP A 41 -4.28 8.67 18.21
N VAL A 42 -3.55 9.46 17.44
CA VAL A 42 -2.88 9.00 16.22
C VAL A 42 -1.56 8.36 16.63
N TYR A 43 -1.24 7.19 16.08
CA TYR A 43 0.03 6.52 16.32
C TYR A 43 0.61 5.94 15.03
N VAL A 44 1.94 5.95 14.94
CA VAL A 44 2.69 5.37 13.83
C VAL A 44 4.00 4.79 14.32
N ASN A 45 4.34 3.61 13.82
CA ASN A 45 5.65 3.00 14.08
C ASN A 45 6.68 3.56 13.10
N LEU A 46 7.75 4.12 13.65
CA LEU A 46 8.91 4.57 12.89
C LEU A 46 10.15 3.75 13.26
N PRO A 47 11.00 3.38 12.29
CA PRO A 47 12.27 2.74 12.58
C PRO A 47 13.08 3.58 13.56
N LEU A 48 13.77 2.94 14.50
CA LEU A 48 14.62 3.53 15.55
C LEU A 48 13.85 4.25 16.68
N ILE A 49 12.81 5.02 16.37
CA ILE A 49 12.04 5.82 17.34
C ILE A 49 10.93 4.97 17.99
N LYS A 50 10.60 3.81 17.40
CA LYS A 50 9.48 2.95 17.78
C LYS A 50 8.13 3.65 17.51
N MET A 51 7.27 3.75 18.52
CA MET A 51 5.95 4.34 18.36
C MET A 51 5.96 5.83 18.65
N VAL A 52 5.48 6.62 17.70
CA VAL A 52 5.15 8.04 17.86
C VAL A 52 3.65 8.16 17.96
N SER A 53 3.14 8.83 19.00
CA SER A 53 1.72 9.12 19.18
C SER A 53 1.46 10.59 19.47
N TYR A 54 0.30 11.07 19.09
CA TYR A 54 -0.20 12.40 19.41
C TYR A 54 -1.74 12.43 19.40
N PRO A 55 -2.38 13.28 20.24
CA PRO A 55 -3.82 13.29 20.36
C PRO A 55 -4.53 13.81 19.10
N PHE A 56 -5.74 13.34 18.84
CA PHE A 56 -6.58 13.77 17.71
C PHE A 56 -6.82 15.28 17.67
N SER A 57 -6.78 15.96 18.81
CA SER A 57 -6.89 17.42 18.88
C SER A 57 -5.79 18.16 18.13
N TRP A 58 -4.63 17.53 17.92
CA TRP A 58 -3.50 18.13 17.20
C TRP A 58 -3.61 18.02 15.67
N ILE A 59 -4.50 17.15 15.15
CA ILE A 59 -4.61 16.93 13.69
C ILE A 59 -4.96 18.23 12.96
N LEU A 60 -5.99 18.93 13.42
CA LEU A 60 -6.43 20.17 12.77
C LEU A 60 -5.37 21.30 12.86
N PRO A 61 -4.79 21.60 14.03
CA PRO A 61 -3.69 22.57 14.13
C PRO A 61 -2.50 22.24 13.21
N MET A 62 -2.10 20.97 13.15
CA MET A 62 -1.01 20.53 12.27
C MET A 62 -1.37 20.71 10.79
N LEU A 63 -2.61 20.35 10.40
CA LEU A 63 -3.08 20.51 9.02
C LEU A 63 -3.12 22.01 8.61
N ILE A 64 -3.60 22.87 9.50
CA ILE A 64 -3.59 24.34 9.27
C ILE A 64 -2.16 24.83 9.11
N LEU A 65 -1.26 24.47 10.02
CA LEU A 65 0.15 24.89 9.98
C LEU A 65 0.82 24.48 8.65
N VAL A 66 0.67 23.20 8.26
CA VAL A 66 1.27 22.66 7.04
C VAL A 66 0.67 23.32 5.79
N THR A 67 -0.64 23.61 5.79
CA THR A 67 -1.31 24.33 4.70
C THR A 67 -0.84 25.77 4.59
N LEU A 68 -0.75 26.49 5.72
CA LEU A 68 -0.22 27.85 5.74
C LEU A 68 1.24 27.91 5.30
N LEU A 69 2.06 26.95 5.73
CA LEU A 69 3.44 26.84 5.27
C LEU A 69 3.52 26.61 3.75
N PHE A 70 2.68 25.73 3.20
CA PHE A 70 2.61 25.50 1.77
C PHE A 70 2.25 26.80 1.00
N LEU A 71 1.19 27.51 1.43
CA LEU A 71 0.78 28.78 0.80
C LEU A 71 1.88 29.84 0.90
N PHE A 72 2.53 29.95 2.07
CA PHE A 72 3.68 30.84 2.26
C PHE A 72 4.82 30.52 1.28
N LEU A 73 5.18 29.24 1.13
CA LEU A 73 6.25 28.81 0.23
C LEU A 73 5.90 29.07 -1.25
N ILE A 74 4.64 28.91 -1.65
CA ILE A 74 4.18 29.29 -3.00
C ILE A 74 4.34 30.79 -3.21
N PHE A 75 3.84 31.61 -2.28
CA PHE A 75 3.96 33.07 -2.36
C PHE A 75 5.44 33.51 -2.40
N TYR A 76 6.26 32.96 -1.47
CA TYR A 76 7.70 33.24 -1.42
C TYR A 76 8.41 32.88 -2.74
N GLY A 77 8.13 31.68 -3.28
CA GLY A 77 8.74 31.21 -4.52
C GLY A 77 8.33 32.02 -5.74
N LEU A 78 7.07 32.47 -5.83
CA LEU A 78 6.59 33.38 -6.90
C LEU A 78 7.22 34.77 -6.75
N HIS A 79 7.24 35.33 -5.55
CA HIS A 79 7.86 36.63 -5.28
C HIS A 79 9.36 36.66 -5.62
N LYS A 80 10.09 35.60 -5.27
CA LYS A 80 11.51 35.41 -5.58
C LYS A 80 11.77 34.94 -7.02
N ARG A 81 10.74 34.83 -7.86
CA ARG A 81 10.82 34.32 -9.24
C ARG A 81 11.49 32.93 -9.36
N LYS A 82 11.45 32.14 -8.29
CA LYS A 82 11.91 30.75 -8.27
C LYS A 82 10.82 29.76 -8.71
N LEU A 83 9.55 30.19 -8.69
CA LEU A 83 8.40 29.45 -9.20
C LEU A 83 7.78 30.18 -10.38
N SER A 84 7.19 29.41 -11.29
CA SER A 84 6.42 29.92 -12.42
C SER A 84 5.03 29.30 -12.43
N GLY A 85 3.97 30.12 -12.42
CA GLY A 85 2.59 29.63 -12.45
C GLY A 85 2.31 28.70 -13.64
N LYS A 86 2.87 29.01 -14.81
CA LYS A 86 2.75 28.17 -16.01
C LYS A 86 3.42 26.80 -15.83
N VAL A 87 4.58 26.75 -15.17
CA VAL A 87 5.32 25.50 -14.96
C VAL A 87 4.66 24.69 -13.84
N MET A 88 4.16 25.36 -12.78
CA MET A 88 3.35 24.68 -11.74
C MET A 88 2.14 23.98 -12.36
N ALA A 89 1.37 24.67 -13.21
CA ALA A 89 0.24 24.06 -13.92
C ALA A 89 0.67 22.88 -14.81
N LYS A 90 1.79 22.99 -15.52
CA LYS A 90 2.36 21.88 -16.30
C LYS A 90 2.79 20.69 -15.42
N GLY A 91 3.20 20.93 -14.19
CA GLY A 91 3.60 19.89 -13.23
C GLY A 91 2.47 18.92 -12.86
N PHE A 92 1.21 19.35 -12.95
CA PHE A 92 0.06 18.47 -12.73
C PHE A 92 -0.05 17.38 -13.80
N VAL A 93 0.34 17.66 -15.04
CA VAL A 93 0.18 16.71 -16.14
C VAL A 93 0.94 15.40 -15.91
N PRO A 94 2.29 15.40 -15.71
CA PRO A 94 3.02 14.14 -15.48
C PRO A 94 2.58 13.44 -14.20
N PHE A 95 2.24 14.19 -13.16
CA PHE A 95 1.80 13.63 -11.89
C PHE A 95 0.44 12.93 -12.04
N LEU A 96 -0.59 13.60 -12.52
CA LEU A 96 -1.92 13.03 -12.68
C LEU A 96 -1.94 11.91 -13.72
N LEU A 97 -1.18 12.05 -14.82
CA LEU A 97 -1.06 11.01 -15.83
C LEU A 97 -0.43 9.74 -15.25
N SER A 98 0.65 9.86 -14.46
CA SER A 98 1.26 8.74 -13.78
C SER A 98 0.28 8.08 -12.80
N LEU A 99 -0.42 8.88 -11.99
CA LEU A 99 -1.37 8.40 -10.99
C LEU A 99 -2.51 7.62 -11.64
N ASN A 100 -3.12 8.18 -12.71
CA ASN A 100 -4.22 7.52 -13.41
C ASN A 100 -3.77 6.24 -14.14
N LEU A 101 -2.67 6.30 -14.90
CA LEU A 101 -2.18 5.13 -15.63
C LEU A 101 -1.78 3.99 -14.70
N CYS A 102 -1.08 4.29 -13.59
CA CYS A 102 -0.71 3.26 -12.61
C CYS A 102 -1.93 2.73 -11.84
N GLY A 103 -2.91 3.58 -11.54
CA GLY A 103 -4.17 3.14 -10.93
C GLY A 103 -4.95 2.19 -11.86
N ILE A 104 -5.13 2.57 -13.11
CA ILE A 104 -5.78 1.74 -14.14
C ILE A 104 -5.02 0.42 -14.31
N MET A 105 -3.70 0.48 -14.42
CA MET A 105 -2.84 -0.70 -14.54
C MET A 105 -2.97 -1.62 -13.33
N GLY A 106 -2.97 -1.09 -12.11
CA GLY A 106 -3.12 -1.89 -10.89
C GLY A 106 -4.48 -2.58 -10.82
N PHE A 107 -5.57 -1.86 -11.18
CA PHE A 107 -6.92 -2.39 -11.15
C PHE A 107 -7.17 -3.46 -12.22
N PHE A 108 -6.87 -3.15 -13.47
CA PHE A 108 -7.09 -4.10 -14.57
C PHE A 108 -6.00 -5.15 -14.67
N GLY A 109 -4.77 -4.83 -14.25
CA GLY A 109 -3.66 -5.75 -14.28
C GLY A 109 -3.88 -6.97 -13.40
N TRP A 110 -4.42 -6.81 -12.19
CA TRP A 110 -4.75 -7.98 -11.36
C TRP A 110 -5.88 -8.82 -11.98
N LYS A 111 -6.91 -8.18 -12.53
CA LYS A 111 -7.98 -8.90 -13.26
C LYS A 111 -7.41 -9.70 -14.43
N LEU A 112 -6.46 -9.13 -15.17
CA LEU A 112 -5.76 -9.85 -16.24
C LEU A 112 -4.97 -11.06 -15.69
N MET A 113 -4.32 -10.92 -14.53
CA MET A 113 -3.63 -12.05 -13.89
C MET A 113 -4.60 -13.19 -13.54
N LEU A 114 -5.81 -12.88 -13.07
CA LEU A 114 -6.83 -13.91 -12.79
C LEU A 114 -7.32 -14.62 -14.05
N VAL A 115 -7.33 -13.94 -15.21
CA VAL A 115 -7.65 -14.57 -16.51
C VAL A 115 -6.52 -15.47 -16.99
N LEU A 116 -5.26 -15.04 -16.82
CA LEU A 116 -4.07 -15.81 -17.23
C LEU A 116 -3.77 -16.99 -16.31
N TYR A 117 -4.14 -16.88 -15.03
CA TYR A 117 -3.89 -17.86 -13.97
C TYR A 117 -5.16 -18.12 -13.17
N PRO A 118 -6.16 -18.83 -13.77
CA PRO A 118 -7.46 -19.04 -13.13
C PRO A 118 -7.37 -19.79 -11.79
N GLN A 119 -6.32 -20.59 -11.58
CA GLN A 119 -6.05 -21.29 -10.31
C GLN A 119 -5.95 -20.35 -9.10
N TYR A 120 -5.70 -19.05 -9.29
CA TYR A 120 -5.67 -18.08 -8.18
C TYR A 120 -7.05 -17.80 -7.60
N LEU A 121 -8.12 -18.09 -8.33
CA LEU A 121 -9.49 -17.96 -7.84
C LEU A 121 -9.82 -18.99 -6.74
N GLU A 122 -9.02 -20.05 -6.63
CA GLU A 122 -9.15 -21.06 -5.56
C GLU A 122 -8.59 -20.56 -4.21
N ILE A 123 -7.85 -19.46 -4.21
CA ILE A 123 -7.23 -18.89 -2.99
C ILE A 123 -8.18 -17.84 -2.40
N GLN A 124 -9.08 -18.26 -1.52
CA GLN A 124 -10.15 -17.42 -0.97
C GLN A 124 -9.66 -16.16 -0.25
N GLN A 125 -8.56 -16.24 0.50
CA GLN A 125 -7.94 -15.08 1.15
C GLN A 125 -7.36 -14.07 0.15
N GLY A 126 -7.28 -14.41 -1.14
CA GLY A 126 -6.87 -13.53 -2.22
C GLY A 126 -5.40 -13.15 -2.26
N PHE A 127 -4.54 -13.73 -1.39
CA PHE A 127 -3.09 -13.55 -1.44
C PHE A 127 -2.42 -14.86 -1.85
N THR A 128 -1.86 -14.90 -3.06
CA THR A 128 -1.26 -16.09 -3.65
C THR A 128 0.12 -16.39 -3.05
N TYR A 129 0.59 -17.65 -3.14
CA TYR A 129 1.92 -18.06 -2.67
C TYR A 129 3.07 -17.23 -3.28
N ASN A 130 2.89 -16.76 -4.50
CA ASN A 130 3.81 -15.90 -5.23
C ASN A 130 3.44 -14.41 -5.16
N GLY A 131 2.52 -14.01 -4.29
CA GLY A 131 1.95 -12.66 -4.20
C GLY A 131 2.99 -11.55 -4.02
N HIS A 132 4.05 -11.80 -3.26
CA HIS A 132 5.15 -10.84 -3.09
C HIS A 132 5.88 -10.51 -4.40
N TRP A 133 6.01 -11.48 -5.32
CA TRP A 133 6.59 -11.23 -6.64
C TRP A 133 5.67 -10.37 -7.51
N TYR A 134 4.35 -10.53 -7.39
CA TYR A 134 3.40 -9.64 -8.05
C TYR A 134 3.44 -8.22 -7.48
N ILE A 135 3.53 -8.06 -6.16
CA ILE A 135 3.70 -6.72 -5.56
C ILE A 135 4.95 -6.04 -6.15
N ALA A 136 6.09 -6.74 -6.15
CA ALA A 136 7.33 -6.22 -6.73
C ALA A 136 7.17 -5.89 -8.23
N PHE A 137 6.56 -6.78 -9.01
CA PHE A 137 6.27 -6.55 -10.43
C PHE A 137 5.48 -5.26 -10.65
N PHE A 138 4.35 -5.08 -9.97
CA PHE A 138 3.48 -3.91 -10.14
C PHE A 138 4.13 -2.62 -9.63
N VAL A 139 4.93 -2.68 -8.56
CA VAL A 139 5.70 -1.54 -8.04
C VAL A 139 6.74 -1.09 -9.06
N PHE A 140 7.57 -2.01 -9.56
CA PHE A 140 8.60 -1.65 -10.55
C PHE A 140 7.99 -1.21 -11.88
N LEU A 141 6.87 -1.77 -12.29
CA LEU A 141 6.15 -1.34 -13.49
C LEU A 141 5.57 0.08 -13.29
N SER A 142 5.02 0.39 -12.12
CA SER A 142 4.56 1.74 -11.77
C SER A 142 5.70 2.76 -11.78
N LEU A 143 6.86 2.41 -11.22
CA LEU A 143 8.06 3.25 -11.28
C LEU A 143 8.53 3.45 -12.72
N ALA A 144 8.54 2.40 -13.55
CA ALA A 144 8.91 2.48 -14.96
C ALA A 144 8.02 3.47 -15.73
N ILE A 145 6.71 3.33 -15.59
CA ILE A 145 5.71 4.23 -16.20
C ILE A 145 5.95 5.66 -15.73
N THR A 146 6.12 5.85 -14.43
CA THR A 146 6.30 7.19 -13.84
C THR A 146 7.60 7.84 -14.33
N PHE A 147 8.72 7.12 -14.33
CA PHE A 147 9.99 7.63 -14.88
C PHE A 147 9.89 7.95 -16.36
N ALA A 148 9.22 7.13 -17.17
CA ALA A 148 9.01 7.41 -18.61
C ALA A 148 8.22 8.69 -18.83
N ILE A 149 7.12 8.88 -18.09
CA ILE A 149 6.28 10.07 -18.16
C ILE A 149 7.08 11.31 -17.75
N TYR A 150 7.73 11.28 -16.58
CA TYR A 150 8.53 12.41 -16.12
C TYR A 150 9.72 12.70 -17.05
N ASN A 151 10.33 11.68 -17.67
CA ASN A 151 11.37 11.88 -18.67
C ASN A 151 10.87 12.67 -19.89
N LYS A 152 9.62 12.45 -20.30
CA LYS A 152 8.99 13.14 -21.45
C LYS A 152 8.56 14.57 -21.11
N PHE A 153 8.03 14.80 -19.91
CA PHE A 153 7.39 16.07 -19.54
C PHE A 153 8.31 17.02 -18.77
N THR A 154 9.37 16.52 -18.11
CA THR A 154 10.30 17.38 -17.37
C THR A 154 11.55 17.63 -18.20
N ASN A 155 11.76 18.88 -18.55
CA ASN A 155 12.98 19.29 -19.24
C ASN A 155 14.22 19.13 -18.34
N LYS A 156 15.40 19.36 -18.92
CA LYS A 156 16.74 19.09 -18.36
C LYS A 156 17.04 19.70 -16.98
N PHE A 157 16.17 20.53 -16.43
CA PHE A 157 16.36 21.21 -15.17
C PHE A 157 15.29 20.79 -14.18
N ASN A 158 15.73 20.53 -12.95
CA ASN A 158 14.84 20.32 -11.83
C ASN A 158 14.22 21.67 -11.44
N GLU A 159 12.98 21.87 -11.81
CA GLU A 159 12.26 23.06 -11.37
C GLU A 159 11.46 22.71 -10.11
N PRO A 160 11.61 23.47 -9.02
CA PRO A 160 10.78 23.32 -7.82
C PRO A 160 9.27 23.38 -8.13
N SER A 161 8.90 24.06 -9.23
CA SER A 161 7.53 24.17 -9.70
C SER A 161 6.84 22.82 -9.95
N TYR A 162 7.56 21.76 -10.34
CA TYR A 162 7.00 20.42 -10.52
C TYR A 162 6.62 19.74 -9.20
N TYR A 163 7.19 20.19 -8.09
CA TYR A 163 6.91 19.61 -6.77
C TYR A 163 5.60 20.13 -6.15
N VAL A 164 5.06 21.22 -6.69
CA VAL A 164 3.84 21.85 -6.18
C VAL A 164 2.62 20.95 -6.32
N ALA A 165 2.46 20.27 -7.46
CA ALA A 165 1.33 19.37 -7.70
C ALA A 165 1.28 18.19 -6.72
N PRO A 166 2.37 17.42 -6.50
CA PRO A 166 2.43 16.40 -5.46
C PRO A 166 2.09 16.92 -4.07
N LEU A 167 2.68 18.03 -3.64
CA LEU A 167 2.45 18.58 -2.31
C LEU A 167 1.00 19.01 -2.10
N LEU A 168 0.40 19.69 -3.10
CA LEU A 168 -1.02 20.03 -3.04
C LEU A 168 -1.90 18.80 -2.93
N PHE A 169 -1.62 17.78 -3.73
CA PHE A 169 -2.41 16.55 -3.70
C PHE A 169 -2.30 15.83 -2.34
N TRP A 170 -1.12 15.79 -1.74
CA TRP A 170 -0.93 15.26 -0.41
C TRP A 170 -1.64 16.07 0.68
N LEU A 171 -1.73 17.41 0.54
CA LEU A 171 -2.54 18.22 1.44
C LEU A 171 -4.02 17.90 1.32
N LEU A 172 -4.53 17.67 0.09
CA LEU A 172 -5.90 17.22 -0.13
C LEU A 172 -6.16 15.83 0.47
N ILE A 173 -5.21 14.90 0.36
CA ILE A 173 -5.28 13.60 1.03
C ILE A 173 -5.34 13.77 2.55
N ASN A 174 -4.49 14.63 3.14
CA ASN A 174 -4.51 14.88 4.59
C ASN A 174 -5.82 15.53 5.05
N LEU A 175 -6.41 16.41 4.24
CA LEU A 175 -7.74 16.96 4.51
C LEU A 175 -8.81 15.86 4.49
N ALA A 176 -8.79 14.98 3.50
CA ALA A 176 -9.71 13.84 3.44
C ALA A 176 -9.53 12.88 4.62
N VAL A 177 -8.29 12.60 5.00
CA VAL A 177 -7.93 11.78 6.17
C VAL A 177 -8.46 12.41 7.47
N PHE A 178 -8.32 13.72 7.63
CA PHE A 178 -8.88 14.43 8.80
C PHE A 178 -10.40 14.26 8.91
N ILE A 179 -11.10 14.26 7.79
CA ILE A 179 -12.57 14.16 7.78
C ILE A 179 -13.02 12.71 8.00
N VAL A 180 -12.40 11.74 7.30
CA VAL A 180 -12.93 10.37 7.18
C VAL A 180 -12.18 9.36 8.04
N LEU A 181 -10.84 9.51 8.21
CA LEU A 181 -9.97 8.47 8.79
C LEU A 181 -8.89 9.07 9.71
N LYS A 182 -9.29 9.71 10.79
CA LYS A 182 -8.39 10.42 11.71
C LYS A 182 -7.19 9.61 12.18
N GLY A 183 -7.33 8.29 12.34
CA GLY A 183 -6.22 7.41 12.73
C GLY A 183 -5.05 7.38 11.72
N ALA A 184 -5.29 7.74 10.45
CA ALA A 184 -4.24 7.84 9.43
C ALA A 184 -3.61 9.25 9.32
N ALA A 185 -3.91 10.17 10.25
CA ALA A 185 -3.43 11.55 10.20
C ALA A 185 -1.89 11.68 10.30
N PHE A 186 -1.18 10.60 10.64
CA PHE A 186 0.29 10.54 10.56
C PHE A 186 0.84 10.76 9.12
N PHE A 187 0.00 10.73 8.08
CA PHE A 187 0.39 11.13 6.72
C PHE A 187 0.87 12.58 6.62
N ILE A 188 0.55 13.41 7.62
CA ILE A 188 1.01 14.80 7.64
C ILE A 188 2.54 14.90 7.86
N ILE A 189 3.14 13.92 8.52
CA ILE A 189 4.58 13.91 8.84
C ILE A 189 5.43 13.96 7.55
N PRO A 190 5.28 13.04 6.58
CA PRO A 190 6.00 13.10 5.32
C PRO A 190 5.76 14.39 4.53
N VAL A 191 4.55 14.93 4.59
CA VAL A 191 4.21 16.18 3.89
C VAL A 191 4.93 17.37 4.50
N PHE A 192 5.03 17.45 5.81
CA PHE A 192 5.84 18.48 6.50
C PHE A 192 7.31 18.44 6.04
N PHE A 193 7.94 17.25 6.05
CA PHE A 193 9.31 17.09 5.56
C PHE A 193 9.44 17.37 4.07
N GLY A 194 8.41 17.06 3.27
CA GLY A 194 8.30 17.46 1.87
C GLY A 194 8.32 19.00 1.69
N LEU A 195 7.60 19.73 2.55
CA LEU A 195 7.62 21.20 2.53
C LEU A 195 8.97 21.77 2.95
N VAL A 196 9.65 21.17 3.93
CA VAL A 196 11.02 21.54 4.28
C VAL A 196 11.96 21.33 3.08
N SER A 197 11.85 20.18 2.40
CA SER A 197 12.60 19.93 1.16
C SER A 197 12.30 20.97 0.09
N PHE A 198 11.03 21.35 -0.08
CA PHE A 198 10.61 22.38 -1.01
C PHE A 198 11.20 23.75 -0.68
N PHE A 199 11.21 24.13 0.60
CA PHE A 199 11.87 25.35 1.04
C PHE A 199 13.36 25.37 0.69
N VAL A 200 14.08 24.27 0.93
CA VAL A 200 15.51 24.14 0.58
C VAL A 200 15.71 24.28 -0.94
N MET A 201 14.85 23.66 -1.77
CA MET A 201 14.89 23.79 -3.23
C MET A 201 14.64 25.23 -3.70
N LEU A 202 13.82 26.01 -2.99
CA LEU A 202 13.58 27.43 -3.31
C LEU A 202 14.79 28.31 -2.93
N ARG A 203 15.54 27.93 -1.89
CA ARG A 203 16.70 28.69 -1.41
C ARG A 203 17.99 28.33 -2.12
N GLN A 204 18.16 27.09 -2.54
CA GLN A 204 19.41 26.55 -3.09
C GLN A 204 19.17 26.02 -4.50
N GLU A 205 19.98 26.45 -5.46
CA GLU A 205 19.92 25.95 -6.85
C GLU A 205 20.38 24.50 -6.97
N ARG A 206 21.27 24.07 -6.09
CA ARG A 206 21.80 22.70 -6.00
C ARG A 206 21.80 22.25 -4.55
N PRO A 207 20.65 21.81 -4.02
CA PRO A 207 20.59 21.29 -2.67
C PRO A 207 21.43 20.02 -2.54
N SER A 208 21.98 19.79 -1.33
CA SER A 208 22.74 18.58 -1.03
C SER A 208 21.83 17.36 -1.18
N LEU A 209 22.24 16.39 -2.02
CA LEU A 209 21.51 15.15 -2.22
C LEU A 209 21.32 14.39 -0.89
N LEU A 210 22.34 14.35 -0.04
CA LEU A 210 22.27 13.71 1.27
C LEU A 210 21.18 14.32 2.15
N ALA A 211 21.12 15.67 2.19
CA ALA A 211 20.06 16.37 2.92
C ALA A 211 18.66 16.07 2.35
N MET A 212 18.52 16.00 1.04
CA MET A 212 17.22 15.65 0.40
C MET A 212 16.81 14.21 0.70
N VAL A 213 17.74 13.26 0.70
CA VAL A 213 17.49 11.86 1.10
C VAL A 213 17.05 11.79 2.56
N PHE A 214 17.70 12.52 3.46
CA PHE A 214 17.32 12.57 4.87
C PHE A 214 15.92 13.14 5.08
N LEU A 215 15.58 14.21 4.37
CA LEU A 215 14.25 14.82 4.44
C LEU A 215 13.16 13.93 3.79
N ALA A 216 13.54 13.08 2.83
CA ALA A 216 12.64 12.12 2.20
C ALA A 216 12.44 10.82 3.03
N ALA A 217 13.30 10.55 4.01
CA ALA A 217 13.27 9.32 4.80
C ALA A 217 11.92 9.07 5.50
N PRO A 218 11.24 10.06 6.12
CA PRO A 218 9.91 9.84 6.72
C PRO A 218 8.87 9.35 5.72
N ALA A 219 8.91 9.83 4.46
CA ALA A 219 8.00 9.36 3.41
C ALA A 219 8.27 7.88 3.07
N LEU A 220 9.53 7.48 2.96
CA LEU A 220 9.90 6.08 2.72
C LEU A 220 9.48 5.18 3.89
N PHE A 221 9.77 5.58 5.13
CA PHE A 221 9.47 4.76 6.31
C PHE A 221 7.98 4.58 6.56
N ILE A 222 7.15 5.56 6.22
CA ILE A 222 5.71 5.50 6.43
C ILE A 222 5.00 4.85 5.23
N PHE A 223 5.32 5.23 4.00
CA PHE A 223 4.55 4.80 2.84
C PHE A 223 5.04 3.52 2.18
N ALA A 224 6.35 3.22 2.21
CA ALA A 224 6.84 1.99 1.60
C ALA A 224 6.27 0.71 2.24
N PRO A 225 6.14 0.60 3.59
CA PRO A 225 5.45 -0.54 4.20
C PRO A 225 3.99 -0.66 3.77
N LEU A 226 3.27 0.45 3.59
CA LEU A 226 1.86 0.43 3.18
C LEU A 226 1.69 -0.14 1.76
N ILE A 227 2.63 0.13 0.85
CA ILE A 227 2.64 -0.43 -0.51
C ILE A 227 2.57 -1.96 -0.48
N GLN A 228 3.27 -2.59 0.46
CA GLN A 228 3.26 -4.04 0.65
C GLN A 228 2.09 -4.52 1.49
N PHE A 229 1.73 -3.77 2.54
CA PHE A 229 0.80 -4.22 3.58
C PHE A 229 -0.63 -4.38 3.06
N PHE A 230 -1.10 -3.45 2.21
CA PHE A 230 -2.45 -3.51 1.67
C PHE A 230 -2.74 -4.80 0.90
N PRO A 231 -1.95 -5.20 -0.11
CA PRO A 231 -2.23 -6.45 -0.81
C PRO A 231 -1.94 -7.70 0.04
N VAL A 232 -1.03 -7.66 1.00
CA VAL A 232 -0.79 -8.78 1.92
C VAL A 232 -1.98 -8.99 2.86
N GLY A 233 -2.52 -7.90 3.43
CA GLY A 233 -3.63 -7.99 4.39
C GLY A 233 -5.02 -8.15 3.76
N LEU A 234 -5.24 -7.56 2.57
CA LEU A 234 -6.57 -7.48 1.94
C LEU A 234 -6.66 -8.26 0.62
N GLY A 235 -5.59 -8.99 0.26
CA GLY A 235 -5.50 -9.74 -0.99
C GLY A 235 -4.97 -8.90 -2.17
N LEU A 236 -4.52 -9.60 -3.21
CA LEU A 236 -3.89 -8.99 -4.39
C LEU A 236 -4.86 -8.15 -5.24
N LYS A 237 -6.16 -8.23 -5.00
CA LYS A 237 -7.14 -7.29 -5.57
C LYS A 237 -6.84 -5.84 -5.19
N MET A 238 -6.09 -5.60 -4.10
CA MET A 238 -5.68 -4.28 -3.61
C MET A 238 -4.33 -3.80 -4.20
N LEU A 239 -3.77 -4.48 -5.21
CA LEU A 239 -2.58 -4.01 -5.94
C LEU A 239 -2.75 -2.62 -6.55
N VAL A 240 -3.97 -2.22 -6.87
CA VAL A 240 -4.27 -0.84 -7.30
C VAL A 240 -3.78 0.18 -6.26
N ILE A 241 -3.98 -0.09 -4.96
CA ILE A 241 -3.51 0.78 -3.88
C ILE A 241 -1.97 0.83 -3.89
N SER A 242 -1.30 -0.32 -4.04
CA SER A 242 0.17 -0.37 -4.13
C SER A 242 0.71 0.46 -5.29
N CYS A 243 0.08 0.39 -6.47
CA CYS A 243 0.47 1.19 -7.63
C CYS A 243 0.28 2.69 -7.38
N VAL A 244 -0.87 3.08 -6.82
CA VAL A 244 -1.19 4.48 -6.50
C VAL A 244 -0.21 5.02 -5.43
N PHE A 245 0.00 4.29 -4.34
CA PHE A 245 0.95 4.70 -3.29
C PHE A 245 2.39 4.76 -3.80
N THR A 246 2.78 3.90 -4.74
CA THR A 246 4.09 3.97 -5.38
C THR A 246 4.27 5.30 -6.10
N VAL A 247 3.28 5.76 -6.87
CA VAL A 247 3.34 7.07 -7.55
C VAL A 247 3.32 8.22 -6.54
N LEU A 248 2.46 8.14 -5.52
CA LEU A 248 2.36 9.17 -4.48
C LEU A 248 3.66 9.30 -3.67
N LEU A 249 4.27 8.18 -3.30
CA LEU A 249 5.59 8.16 -2.63
C LEU A 249 6.66 8.70 -3.56
N PHE A 250 6.74 8.22 -4.82
CA PHE A 250 7.67 8.72 -5.81
C PHE A 250 7.58 10.24 -5.95
N ALA A 251 6.37 10.79 -5.96
CA ALA A 251 6.15 12.22 -6.09
C ALA A 251 6.72 13.02 -4.89
N LEU A 252 6.67 12.48 -3.66
CA LEU A 252 7.34 13.08 -2.50
C LEU A 252 8.88 12.98 -2.55
N LEU A 253 9.39 11.98 -3.27
CA LEU A 253 10.83 11.80 -3.48
C LEU A 253 11.38 12.70 -4.60
N TRP A 254 10.56 13.55 -5.22
CA TRP A 254 11.00 14.48 -6.28
C TRP A 254 12.27 15.28 -5.95
N PRO A 255 12.48 15.80 -4.73
CA PRO A 255 13.72 16.49 -4.37
C PRO A 255 14.97 15.63 -4.52
N VAL A 256 14.86 14.31 -4.43
CA VAL A 256 15.98 13.36 -4.53
C VAL A 256 16.34 13.10 -5.99
N PHE A 257 15.36 12.68 -6.81
CA PHE A 257 15.66 12.21 -8.19
C PHE A 257 15.27 13.22 -9.29
N GLY A 258 14.59 14.29 -8.94
CA GLY A 258 14.23 15.34 -9.90
C GLY A 258 15.45 15.88 -10.67
N TYR A 259 16.60 15.97 -10.00
CA TYR A 259 17.88 16.39 -10.60
C TYR A 259 18.53 15.33 -11.51
N TYR A 260 18.08 14.08 -11.46
CA TYR A 260 18.67 13.03 -12.26
C TYR A 260 18.26 13.14 -13.73
N LYS A 261 19.27 13.26 -14.61
CA LYS A 261 19.04 13.53 -16.02
C LYS A 261 18.59 12.30 -16.82
N LEU A 262 19.00 11.11 -16.39
CA LEU A 262 18.77 9.87 -17.12
C LEU A 262 17.51 9.12 -16.62
N LYS A 263 16.40 9.83 -16.45
CA LYS A 263 15.11 9.24 -16.02
C LYS A 263 14.65 8.13 -16.97
N GLY A 264 14.92 8.27 -18.27
CA GLY A 264 14.64 7.22 -19.25
C GLY A 264 15.41 5.93 -18.98
N LEU A 265 16.68 6.02 -18.56
CA LEU A 265 17.46 4.84 -18.15
C LEU A 265 16.86 4.18 -16.92
N LEU A 266 16.44 4.98 -15.90
CA LEU A 266 15.76 4.43 -14.73
C LEU A 266 14.46 3.71 -15.09
N SER A 267 13.70 4.24 -16.07
CA SER A 267 12.51 3.54 -16.58
C SER A 267 12.85 2.17 -17.16
N VAL A 268 13.90 2.08 -18.00
CA VAL A 268 14.36 0.80 -18.59
C VAL A 268 14.80 -0.17 -17.50
N VAL A 269 15.60 0.29 -16.53
CA VAL A 269 16.02 -0.54 -15.39
C VAL A 269 14.81 -1.07 -14.60
N CYS A 270 13.83 -0.22 -14.34
CA CYS A 270 12.60 -0.65 -13.66
C CYS A 270 11.80 -1.67 -14.50
N ILE A 271 11.75 -1.54 -15.83
CA ILE A 271 11.13 -2.55 -16.71
C ILE A 271 11.86 -3.89 -16.59
N LEU A 272 13.18 -3.90 -16.59
CA LEU A 272 13.95 -5.14 -16.43
C LEU A 272 13.65 -5.83 -15.08
N PHE A 273 13.59 -5.07 -13.98
CA PHE A 273 13.19 -5.62 -12.69
C PHE A 273 11.74 -6.10 -12.70
N ALA A 274 10.80 -5.34 -13.29
CA ALA A 274 9.42 -5.77 -13.43
C ALA A 274 9.33 -7.10 -14.18
N THR A 275 10.00 -7.21 -15.33
CA THR A 275 10.06 -8.46 -16.11
C THR A 275 10.64 -9.62 -15.30
N PHE A 276 11.74 -9.39 -14.59
CA PHE A 276 12.34 -10.40 -13.70
C PHE A 276 11.35 -10.90 -12.66
N PHE A 277 10.65 -10.00 -11.97
CA PHE A 277 9.67 -10.37 -10.93
C PHE A 277 8.44 -11.06 -11.51
N PHE A 278 7.99 -10.65 -12.69
CA PHE A 278 6.90 -11.34 -13.41
C PHE A 278 7.28 -12.77 -13.76
N ILE A 279 8.48 -12.98 -14.30
CA ILE A 279 9.02 -14.32 -14.61
C ILE A 279 9.08 -15.18 -13.35
N LYS A 280 9.57 -14.62 -12.22
CA LYS A 280 9.58 -15.34 -10.93
C LYS A 280 8.17 -15.69 -10.44
N ALA A 281 7.20 -14.79 -10.65
CA ALA A 281 5.79 -15.06 -10.32
C ALA A 281 5.23 -16.17 -11.20
N HIS A 282 5.50 -16.14 -12.51
CA HIS A 282 5.05 -17.14 -13.48
C HIS A 282 5.52 -18.55 -13.11
N PHE A 283 6.81 -18.75 -12.86
CA PHE A 283 7.36 -20.08 -12.49
C PHE A 283 6.86 -20.61 -11.14
N LYS A 284 6.19 -19.79 -10.35
CA LYS A 284 5.60 -20.17 -9.06
C LYS A 284 4.08 -20.05 -9.05
N SER A 285 3.45 -20.04 -10.25
CA SER A 285 1.99 -19.84 -10.37
C SER A 285 1.21 -21.09 -10.00
N ASP A 286 1.75 -22.28 -10.25
CA ASP A 286 1.04 -23.53 -10.06
C ASP A 286 1.10 -24.03 -8.62
N PHE A 287 0.10 -24.82 -8.26
CA PHE A 287 0.13 -25.58 -7.03
C PHE A 287 1.16 -26.72 -7.08
N SER A 288 1.72 -27.06 -5.94
CA SER A 288 2.73 -28.09 -5.79
C SER A 288 2.60 -28.77 -4.42
N ALA A 289 3.43 -29.79 -4.14
CA ALA A 289 3.50 -30.40 -2.83
C ALA A 289 3.79 -29.40 -1.69
N GLU A 290 4.57 -28.34 -2.00
CA GLU A 290 4.89 -27.27 -1.05
C GLU A 290 3.85 -26.15 -1.04
N ARG A 291 3.16 -25.95 -2.17
CA ARG A 291 2.14 -24.91 -2.38
C ARG A 291 0.82 -25.59 -2.74
N LYS A 292 0.23 -26.24 -1.76
CA LYS A 292 -0.97 -27.06 -1.95
C LYS A 292 -2.17 -26.19 -2.35
N LYS A 293 -3.03 -26.74 -3.23
CA LYS A 293 -4.34 -26.16 -3.50
C LYS A 293 -5.13 -26.08 -2.19
N PRO A 294 -5.69 -24.93 -1.82
CA PRO A 294 -6.61 -24.83 -0.68
C PRO A 294 -7.85 -25.70 -0.93
N ASN A 295 -8.39 -26.22 0.14
CA ASN A 295 -9.64 -26.99 0.12
C ASN A 295 -10.56 -26.40 1.20
N SER A 296 -11.82 -26.18 0.87
CA SER A 296 -12.79 -25.52 1.73
C SER A 296 -13.94 -26.41 2.15
N LEU A 297 -13.74 -27.74 2.18
CA LEU A 297 -14.79 -28.66 2.59
C LEU A 297 -15.25 -28.41 4.02
N ILE A 298 -16.55 -28.09 4.17
CA ILE A 298 -17.19 -27.70 5.41
C ILE A 298 -18.37 -28.65 5.68
N TYR A 299 -18.45 -29.15 6.90
CA TYR A 299 -19.63 -29.82 7.39
C TYR A 299 -20.55 -28.80 8.08
N TYR A 300 -21.72 -28.59 7.51
CA TYR A 300 -22.71 -27.63 8.00
C TYR A 300 -23.92 -28.39 8.58
N LYS A 301 -24.32 -28.03 9.79
CA LYS A 301 -25.56 -28.52 10.41
C LYS A 301 -26.52 -27.35 10.62
N ASP A 302 -27.68 -27.44 9.99
CA ASP A 302 -28.81 -26.55 10.28
C ASP A 302 -29.60 -27.12 11.46
N ALA A 303 -29.52 -26.42 12.60
CA ALA A 303 -30.15 -26.86 13.83
C ALA A 303 -31.68 -26.64 13.84
N ASP A 304 -32.18 -25.70 13.03
CA ASP A 304 -33.60 -25.35 12.99
C ASP A 304 -34.43 -26.45 12.27
N ILE A 305 -33.84 -27.03 11.23
CA ILE A 305 -34.48 -28.08 10.43
C ILE A 305 -33.84 -29.46 10.63
N ASP A 306 -32.83 -29.56 11.51
CA ASP A 306 -32.06 -30.77 11.84
C ASP A 306 -31.48 -31.50 10.60
N LYS A 307 -31.02 -30.70 9.61
CA LYS A 307 -30.38 -31.22 8.42
C LYS A 307 -28.88 -30.93 8.40
N THR A 308 -28.15 -31.82 7.78
CA THR A 308 -26.69 -31.69 7.62
C THR A 308 -26.31 -31.71 6.17
N TYR A 309 -25.28 -30.91 5.83
CA TYR A 309 -24.79 -30.74 4.46
C TYR A 309 -23.26 -30.73 4.45
N TRP A 310 -22.68 -31.24 3.37
CA TRP A 310 -21.30 -30.97 3.01
C TRP A 310 -21.27 -29.79 2.03
N LEU A 311 -20.49 -28.77 2.28
CA LEU A 311 -20.39 -27.57 1.50
C LEU A 311 -18.95 -27.32 1.09
N THR A 312 -18.75 -26.68 -0.05
CA THR A 312 -17.44 -26.18 -0.48
C THR A 312 -17.58 -24.83 -1.19
N TYR A 313 -16.56 -23.99 -1.07
CA TYR A 313 -16.36 -22.78 -1.88
C TYR A 313 -15.45 -23.04 -3.08
N ASP A 314 -14.88 -24.24 -3.20
CA ASP A 314 -13.96 -24.57 -4.29
C ASP A 314 -14.71 -24.54 -5.62
N LYS A 315 -14.15 -23.87 -6.63
CA LYS A 315 -14.74 -23.79 -7.97
C LYS A 315 -14.48 -25.06 -8.77
N GLU A 316 -13.31 -25.65 -8.57
CA GLU A 316 -12.93 -26.92 -9.15
C GLU A 316 -12.89 -27.97 -8.04
N ILE A 317 -13.87 -28.89 -8.09
CA ILE A 317 -14.01 -29.97 -7.13
C ILE A 317 -13.02 -31.06 -7.47
N ASP A 318 -12.08 -31.34 -6.56
CA ASP A 318 -11.15 -32.46 -6.70
C ASP A 318 -11.81 -33.81 -6.33
N ALA A 319 -11.14 -34.90 -6.70
CA ALA A 319 -11.65 -36.25 -6.47
C ALA A 319 -11.88 -36.59 -4.97
N TRP A 320 -11.14 -35.92 -4.05
CA TRP A 320 -11.34 -36.12 -2.62
C TRP A 320 -12.60 -35.40 -2.13
N THR A 321 -12.77 -34.13 -2.50
CA THR A 321 -13.96 -33.32 -2.15
C THR A 321 -15.23 -33.95 -2.74
N GLN A 322 -15.15 -34.51 -3.97
CA GLN A 322 -16.26 -35.16 -4.65
C GLN A 322 -16.80 -36.37 -3.89
N GLN A 323 -15.99 -37.08 -3.11
CA GLN A 323 -16.43 -38.19 -2.28
C GLN A 323 -17.46 -37.77 -1.23
N TYR A 324 -17.43 -36.51 -0.78
CA TYR A 324 -18.34 -35.95 0.21
C TYR A 324 -19.53 -35.22 -0.42
N LEU A 325 -19.31 -34.56 -1.56
CA LEU A 325 -20.35 -33.79 -2.25
C LEU A 325 -21.22 -34.63 -3.20
N GLY A 326 -20.76 -35.85 -3.53
CA GLY A 326 -21.41 -36.70 -4.53
C GLY A 326 -21.12 -36.28 -5.98
N GLU A 327 -21.73 -37.01 -6.93
CA GLU A 327 -21.47 -36.80 -8.37
C GLU A 327 -22.10 -35.53 -8.94
N ARG A 328 -23.16 -35.02 -8.32
CA ARG A 328 -23.92 -33.85 -8.79
C ARG A 328 -24.21 -32.90 -7.63
N PRO A 329 -23.20 -32.13 -7.17
CA PRO A 329 -23.42 -31.14 -6.12
C PRO A 329 -24.37 -30.04 -6.62
N GLU A 330 -25.23 -29.56 -5.74
CA GLU A 330 -26.13 -28.45 -5.99
C GLU A 330 -25.50 -27.12 -5.54
N ASP A 331 -25.99 -26.02 -6.11
CA ASP A 331 -25.60 -24.69 -5.68
C ASP A 331 -26.11 -24.43 -4.25
N ALA A 332 -25.18 -24.15 -3.34
CA ALA A 332 -25.45 -23.90 -1.91
C ALA A 332 -26.38 -22.69 -1.67
N SER A 333 -26.45 -21.74 -2.59
CA SER A 333 -27.36 -20.58 -2.51
C SER A 333 -28.83 -20.99 -2.46
N LYS A 334 -29.18 -22.14 -3.01
CA LYS A 334 -30.55 -22.68 -2.97
C LYS A 334 -30.96 -23.13 -1.56
N ILE A 335 -29.98 -23.45 -0.71
CA ILE A 335 -30.17 -23.98 0.65
C ILE A 335 -29.92 -22.88 1.69
N LEU A 336 -28.85 -22.11 1.50
CA LEU A 336 -28.37 -21.11 2.45
C LEU A 336 -28.86 -19.68 2.14
N GLY A 337 -29.57 -19.51 1.01
CA GLY A 337 -30.02 -18.21 0.54
C GLY A 337 -28.87 -17.25 0.23
N GLU A 338 -29.11 -15.95 0.38
CA GLU A 338 -28.11 -14.89 0.10
C GLU A 338 -26.89 -14.90 1.06
N ALA A 339 -26.91 -15.73 2.09
CA ALA A 339 -25.76 -15.89 2.98
C ALA A 339 -24.63 -16.78 2.41
N SER A 340 -24.85 -17.40 1.25
CA SER A 340 -23.82 -18.12 0.51
C SER A 340 -23.01 -17.16 -0.37
N TYR A 341 -21.77 -16.91 -0.02
CA TYR A 341 -20.84 -16.10 -0.81
C TYR A 341 -20.04 -16.94 -1.80
#